data_e8ea1f65da14304a33267bc5bce23ac0
#
_entry.id   e8ea1f65da14304a33267bc5bce23ac0
#
_cell.length_a   1.000
_cell.length_b   1.000
_cell.length_c   1.000
_cell.angle_alpha   90.00
_cell.angle_beta   90.00
_cell.angle_gamma   90.00
#
_symmetry.space_group_name_H-M   'P 1'
#
loop_
_entity.id
_entity.type
_entity.pdbx_description
1 polymer ?
#
loop_
_entity_poly.entity_id
_entity_poly.type
_entity_poly.pdbx_seq_one_letter_code
_entity_poly.pdbx_strand_id
1 'polypeptide(L)'
;ARFNRGLAELFLEVCLEEVRACKHFPHPNFLIMAGDRYGYIPLPYMIEKAEFDKIKEIYENDKEKISINYKAIKNKNDEILSQKIPKSLTKVELLDEWYKLDENQIPISYILKPRKDEYKEYPNWQIDQEYLRTILQNAANILFENKENKEYLKYFTSATEAEVLEGILEYKGITQTQEKLLENKIVENSKIDKEYVYGYIRTIQNPIDKYIDS
;
A
#
# COMPACT_ATOMS: atom_id res chain seq x y z
N ALA A 1 12.16 -7.18 20.56
CA ALA A 1 11.80 -7.82 19.30
C ALA A 1 12.38 -6.98 18.16
N ARG A 2 13.34 -7.53 17.38
CA ARG A 2 13.89 -6.85 16.20
C ARG A 2 12.87 -6.99 15.09
N PHE A 3 12.08 -5.96 14.85
CA PHE A 3 11.28 -5.85 13.64
C PHE A 3 12.21 -5.90 12.43
N ASN A 4 12.16 -6.99 11.69
CA ASN A 4 12.88 -7.14 10.45
C ASN A 4 12.23 -6.20 9.44
N ARG A 5 12.95 -5.15 8.98
CA ARG A 5 12.44 -4.07 8.10
C ARG A 5 11.93 -4.55 6.72
N GLY A 6 11.87 -5.87 6.49
CA GLY A 6 11.24 -6.49 5.33
C GLY A 6 9.72 -6.71 5.44
N LEU A 7 9.09 -6.23 6.51
CA LEU A 7 7.69 -6.49 6.84
C LEU A 7 6.82 -5.23 6.75
N ALA A 8 7.24 -4.20 6.00
CA ALA A 8 6.46 -2.96 5.93
C ALA A 8 5.05 -3.18 5.38
N GLU A 9 4.91 -4.11 4.46
CA GLU A 9 3.65 -4.47 3.82
C GLU A 9 2.79 -5.38 4.73
N LEU A 10 3.42 -6.30 5.47
CA LEU A 10 2.76 -7.07 6.53
C LEU A 10 2.36 -6.17 7.71
N PHE A 11 3.09 -5.08 7.90
CA PHE A 11 2.82 -4.12 8.99
C PHE A 11 1.43 -3.48 8.86
N LEU A 12 0.95 -3.23 7.65
CA LEU A 12 -0.41 -2.71 7.45
C LEU A 12 -1.47 -3.68 8.01
N GLU A 13 -1.36 -4.98 7.73
CA GLU A 13 -2.32 -5.96 8.28
C GLU A 13 -2.30 -5.98 9.81
N VAL A 14 -1.11 -5.91 10.41
CA VAL A 14 -0.98 -5.80 11.87
C VAL A 14 -1.64 -4.53 12.40
N CYS A 15 -1.43 -3.38 11.72
CA CYS A 15 -2.10 -2.13 12.11
C CYS A 15 -3.63 -2.23 12.00
N LEU A 16 -4.14 -2.84 10.94
CA LEU A 16 -5.58 -3.03 10.76
C LEU A 16 -6.16 -3.98 11.81
N GLU A 17 -5.44 -5.03 12.19
CA GLU A 17 -5.85 -5.93 13.28
C GLU A 17 -5.92 -5.18 14.62
N GLU A 18 -4.96 -4.33 14.93
CA GLU A 18 -4.97 -3.47 16.12
C GLU A 18 -6.15 -2.48 16.08
N VAL A 19 -6.41 -1.85 14.94
CA VAL A 19 -7.58 -0.98 14.76
C VAL A 19 -8.87 -1.74 15.01
N ARG A 20 -9.00 -2.97 14.50
CA ARG A 20 -10.17 -3.85 14.76
C ARG A 20 -10.30 -4.18 16.24
N ALA A 21 -9.18 -4.49 16.89
CA ALA A 21 -9.17 -4.80 18.33
C ALA A 21 -9.61 -3.58 19.16
N CYS A 22 -9.25 -2.37 18.76
CA CYS A 22 -9.66 -1.15 19.46
C CYS A 22 -11.17 -0.94 19.50
N LYS A 23 -11.94 -1.49 18.55
CA LYS A 23 -13.41 -1.39 18.52
C LYS A 23 -14.10 -2.02 19.76
N HIS A 24 -13.40 -2.88 20.47
CA HIS A 24 -13.91 -3.52 21.70
C HIS A 24 -13.69 -2.67 22.96
N PHE A 25 -12.97 -1.56 22.87
CA PHE A 25 -12.71 -0.65 23.98
C PHE A 25 -13.78 0.47 24.05
N PRO A 26 -13.95 1.11 25.23
CA PRO A 26 -14.83 2.28 25.36
C PRO A 26 -14.44 3.41 24.41
N HIS A 27 -15.44 4.12 23.88
CA HIS A 27 -15.22 5.29 23.04
C HIS A 27 -14.78 6.55 23.84
N PRO A 28 -13.96 7.44 23.27
CA PRO A 28 -13.37 7.35 21.92
C PRO A 28 -12.18 6.38 21.91
N ASN A 29 -12.12 5.47 20.95
CA ASN A 29 -11.12 4.41 20.86
C ASN A 29 -10.24 4.47 19.61
N PHE A 30 -10.47 5.46 18.75
CA PHE A 30 -9.67 5.69 17.55
C PHE A 30 -9.48 7.19 17.33
N LEU A 31 -8.22 7.60 17.10
CA LEU A 31 -7.86 8.99 16.79
C LEU A 31 -7.03 9.00 15.52
N ILE A 32 -7.44 9.82 14.56
CA ILE A 32 -6.65 10.09 13.37
C ILE A 32 -6.22 11.55 13.30
N MET A 33 -4.98 11.78 12.88
CA MET A 33 -4.47 13.09 12.50
C MET A 33 -4.11 13.05 11.02
N ALA A 34 -4.95 13.65 10.19
CA ALA A 34 -4.72 13.72 8.75
C ALA A 34 -4.15 15.08 8.35
N GLY A 35 -3.20 15.10 7.43
CA GLY A 35 -2.64 16.30 6.80
C GLY A 35 -2.99 16.35 5.31
N ASP A 36 -2.40 17.31 4.59
CA ASP A 36 -2.69 17.56 3.17
C ASP A 36 -2.01 16.56 2.23
N ARG A 37 -1.13 15.69 2.74
CA ARG A 37 -0.44 14.67 1.93
C ARG A 37 -1.21 13.37 1.97
N TYR A 38 -1.44 12.78 0.78
CA TYR A 38 -1.95 11.42 0.68
C TYR A 38 -0.92 10.43 1.23
N GLY A 39 -1.38 9.43 1.99
CA GLY A 39 -0.51 8.47 2.65
C GLY A 39 0.24 7.54 1.68
N TYR A 40 1.21 6.82 2.23
CA TYR A 40 1.97 5.80 1.51
C TYR A 40 1.06 4.66 1.03
N ILE A 41 1.15 4.30 -0.25
CA ILE A 41 0.45 3.15 -0.84
C ILE A 41 1.40 1.94 -0.77
N PRO A 42 1.14 0.96 0.10
CA PRO A 42 1.95 -0.25 0.15
C PRO A 42 1.71 -1.13 -1.08
N LEU A 43 2.66 -2.01 -1.38
CA LEU A 43 2.39 -3.13 -2.29
C LEU A 43 1.53 -4.17 -1.54
N PRO A 44 0.63 -4.88 -2.23
CA PRO A 44 -0.07 -6.00 -1.63
C PRO A 44 0.93 -7.04 -1.11
N TYR A 45 0.85 -7.37 0.18
CA TYR A 45 1.69 -8.42 0.76
C TYR A 45 1.37 -9.79 0.17
N MET A 46 0.09 -10.04 -0.10
CA MET A 46 -0.42 -11.29 -0.62
C MET A 46 -1.37 -11.04 -1.80
N ILE A 47 -1.19 -11.82 -2.87
CA ILE A 47 -2.07 -11.81 -4.04
C ILE A 47 -2.44 -13.26 -4.34
N GLU A 48 -3.74 -13.54 -4.46
CA GLU A 48 -4.20 -14.89 -4.79
C GLU A 48 -3.59 -15.38 -6.10
N LYS A 49 -3.26 -16.69 -6.16
CA LYS A 49 -2.61 -17.29 -7.33
C LYS A 49 -3.38 -17.03 -8.62
N ALA A 50 -4.70 -17.21 -8.60
CA ALA A 50 -5.53 -17.02 -9.78
C ALA A 50 -5.52 -15.56 -10.29
N GLU A 51 -5.40 -14.59 -9.41
CA GLU A 51 -5.28 -13.18 -9.76
C GLU A 51 -3.87 -12.86 -10.27
N PHE A 52 -2.83 -13.33 -9.57
CA PHE A 52 -1.44 -13.06 -9.95
C PHE A 52 -1.09 -13.68 -11.31
N ASP A 53 -1.60 -14.87 -11.60
CA ASP A 53 -1.42 -15.52 -12.90
C ASP A 53 -2.03 -14.66 -14.03
N LYS A 54 -3.23 -14.10 -13.83
CA LYS A 54 -3.84 -13.15 -14.80
C LYS A 54 -3.02 -11.87 -14.96
N ILE A 55 -2.44 -11.35 -13.86
CA ILE A 55 -1.53 -10.20 -13.94
C ILE A 55 -0.32 -10.54 -14.83
N LYS A 56 0.25 -11.73 -14.69
CA LYS A 56 1.37 -12.18 -15.53
C LYS A 56 0.98 -12.36 -16.99
N GLU A 57 -0.21 -12.92 -17.27
CA GLU A 57 -0.74 -13.10 -18.63
C GLU A 57 -0.84 -11.76 -19.38
N ILE A 58 -1.23 -10.66 -18.71
CA ILE A 58 -1.26 -9.31 -19.33
C ILE A 58 0.10 -8.91 -19.89
N TYR A 59 1.19 -9.31 -19.23
CA TYR A 59 2.55 -8.93 -19.60
C TYR A 59 3.34 -10.05 -20.30
N GLU A 60 2.75 -11.20 -20.56
CA GLU A 60 3.46 -12.38 -21.12
C GLU A 60 4.09 -12.07 -22.49
N ASN A 61 3.38 -11.30 -23.31
CA ASN A 61 3.84 -10.89 -24.63
C ASN A 61 4.64 -9.58 -24.62
N ASP A 62 4.72 -8.91 -23.50
CA ASP A 62 5.50 -7.68 -23.33
C ASP A 62 6.97 -8.02 -23.07
N LYS A 63 7.77 -7.96 -24.14
CA LYS A 63 9.23 -8.23 -24.07
C LYS A 63 10.05 -6.99 -23.79
N GLU A 64 9.42 -5.83 -23.61
CA GLU A 64 10.12 -4.61 -23.23
C GLU A 64 10.77 -4.78 -21.87
N LYS A 65 12.07 -4.45 -21.81
CA LYS A 65 12.83 -4.53 -20.57
C LYS A 65 12.87 -3.18 -19.87
N ILE A 66 12.58 -3.22 -18.59
CA ILE A 66 12.72 -2.09 -17.69
C ILE A 66 14.19 -2.02 -17.27
N SER A 67 14.84 -0.88 -17.52
CA SER A 67 16.20 -0.64 -17.03
C SER A 67 16.15 0.02 -15.66
N ILE A 68 16.53 -0.72 -14.64
CA ILE A 68 16.51 -0.26 -13.25
C ILE A 68 17.92 0.16 -12.84
N ASN A 69 18.10 1.45 -12.59
CA ASN A 69 19.36 2.04 -12.16
C ASN A 69 19.27 2.39 -10.67
N TYR A 70 20.20 1.90 -9.88
CA TYR A 70 20.25 2.15 -8.44
C TYR A 70 21.22 3.28 -8.12
N LYS A 71 20.86 4.08 -7.13
CA LYS A 71 21.75 5.11 -6.61
C LYS A 71 22.78 4.46 -5.68
N ALA A 72 24.04 4.92 -5.78
CA ALA A 72 25.05 4.53 -4.81
C ALA A 72 24.66 5.06 -3.43
N ILE A 73 24.77 4.20 -2.41
CA ILE A 73 24.59 4.58 -1.03
C ILE A 73 25.91 5.11 -0.52
N LYS A 74 25.93 6.34 -0.06
CA LYS A 74 27.12 7.04 0.41
C LYS A 74 27.02 7.34 1.91
N ASN A 75 28.15 7.40 2.59
CA ASN A 75 28.24 7.90 3.95
C ASN A 75 28.25 9.44 4.00
N LYS A 76 28.37 10.00 5.22
CA LYS A 76 28.44 11.46 5.41
C LYS A 76 29.68 12.11 4.79
N ASN A 77 30.68 11.33 4.42
CA ASN A 77 31.92 11.78 3.80
C ASN A 77 31.94 11.56 2.26
N ASP A 78 30.78 11.26 1.65
CA ASP A 78 30.63 10.97 0.23
C ASP A 78 31.31 9.66 -0.25
N GLU A 79 31.76 8.80 0.66
CA GLU A 79 32.31 7.49 0.32
C GLU A 79 31.19 6.50 0.01
N ILE A 80 31.35 5.74 -1.08
CA ILE A 80 30.36 4.74 -1.51
C ILE A 80 30.37 3.56 -0.54
N LEU A 81 29.29 3.39 0.20
CA LEU A 81 29.09 2.26 1.11
C LEU A 81 28.58 1.03 0.37
N SER A 82 27.71 1.24 -0.60
CA SER A 82 27.20 0.18 -1.45
C SER A 82 26.71 0.74 -2.77
N GLN A 83 26.88 -0.03 -3.84
CA GLN A 83 26.35 0.28 -5.14
C GLN A 83 25.80 -0.99 -5.77
N LYS A 84 24.49 -1.00 -6.02
CA LYS A 84 23.86 -2.11 -6.69
C LYS A 84 24.06 -2.02 -8.20
N ILE A 85 24.32 -3.18 -8.83
CA ILE A 85 24.45 -3.28 -10.28
C ILE A 85 23.09 -2.99 -10.93
N PRO A 86 23.05 -2.12 -11.96
CA PRO A 86 21.85 -1.92 -12.76
C PRO A 86 21.35 -3.25 -13.33
N LYS A 87 20.04 -3.42 -13.37
CA LYS A 87 19.43 -4.61 -13.97
C LYS A 87 18.45 -4.23 -15.07
N SER A 88 18.26 -5.14 -15.98
CA SER A 88 17.31 -4.99 -17.08
C SER A 88 16.42 -6.24 -17.11
N LEU A 89 15.14 -6.07 -16.73
CA LEU A 89 14.16 -7.14 -16.54
C LEU A 89 12.87 -6.81 -17.29
N THR A 90 12.18 -7.84 -17.76
CA THR A 90 10.79 -7.69 -18.18
C THR A 90 9.88 -7.47 -16.96
N LYS A 91 8.64 -7.04 -17.18
CA LYS A 91 7.66 -6.84 -16.11
C LYS A 91 7.39 -8.15 -15.35
N VAL A 92 7.30 -9.27 -16.10
CA VAL A 92 7.09 -10.61 -15.50
C VAL A 92 8.30 -11.02 -14.66
N GLU A 93 9.52 -10.84 -15.17
CA GLU A 93 10.74 -11.16 -14.43
C GLU A 93 10.84 -10.35 -13.13
N LEU A 94 10.44 -9.08 -13.13
CA LEU A 94 10.43 -8.25 -11.92
C LEU A 94 9.37 -8.71 -10.91
N LEU A 95 8.19 -9.11 -11.37
CA LEU A 95 7.15 -9.70 -10.51
C LEU A 95 7.64 -11.00 -9.87
N ASP A 96 8.27 -11.90 -10.63
CA ASP A 96 8.79 -13.18 -10.14
C ASP A 96 10.01 -12.99 -9.20
N GLU A 97 10.77 -11.93 -9.40
CA GLU A 97 11.86 -11.59 -8.48
C GLU A 97 11.32 -11.27 -7.08
N TRP A 98 10.19 -10.56 -6.98
CA TRP A 98 9.68 -10.07 -5.71
C TRP A 98 8.56 -10.90 -5.09
N TYR A 99 7.77 -11.61 -5.88
CA TYR A 99 6.69 -12.45 -5.39
C TYR A 99 7.06 -13.93 -5.48
N LYS A 100 6.73 -14.69 -4.44
CA LYS A 100 6.96 -16.14 -4.37
C LYS A 100 5.65 -16.85 -4.08
N LEU A 101 5.36 -17.91 -4.83
CA LEU A 101 4.22 -18.78 -4.56
C LEU A 101 4.38 -19.45 -3.19
N ASP A 102 3.34 -19.35 -2.37
CA ASP A 102 3.19 -20.06 -1.11
C ASP A 102 1.94 -20.95 -1.17
N GLU A 103 2.17 -22.24 -1.32
CA GLU A 103 1.12 -23.25 -1.43
C GLU A 103 0.48 -23.60 -0.08
N ASN A 104 1.05 -23.11 1.03
CA ASN A 104 0.47 -23.30 2.36
C ASN A 104 -0.63 -22.28 2.67
N GLN A 105 -0.80 -21.26 1.85
CA GLN A 105 -1.89 -20.28 1.98
C GLN A 105 -3.22 -20.87 1.51
N ILE A 106 -4.31 -20.43 2.11
CA ILE A 106 -5.67 -20.76 1.72
C ILE A 106 -6.45 -19.47 1.51
N PRO A 107 -6.74 -19.07 0.27
CA PRO A 107 -6.35 -19.68 -1.01
C PRO A 107 -4.84 -19.61 -1.28
N ILE A 108 -4.33 -20.51 -2.13
CA ILE A 108 -2.93 -20.49 -2.59
C ILE A 108 -2.60 -19.11 -3.15
N SER A 109 -1.50 -18.53 -2.71
CA SER A 109 -1.19 -17.12 -2.98
C SER A 109 0.29 -16.87 -3.25
N TYR A 110 0.57 -15.79 -3.97
CA TYR A 110 1.91 -15.24 -4.08
C TYR A 110 2.15 -14.24 -2.95
N ILE A 111 3.29 -14.39 -2.28
CA ILE A 111 3.69 -13.58 -1.12
C ILE A 111 4.86 -12.70 -1.51
N LEU A 112 4.79 -11.42 -1.16
CA LEU A 112 5.89 -10.48 -1.33
C LEU A 112 7.08 -10.90 -0.47
N LYS A 113 8.23 -11.09 -1.09
CA LYS A 113 9.45 -11.54 -0.41
C LYS A 113 9.98 -10.47 0.55
N PRO A 114 10.52 -10.86 1.71
CA PRO A 114 11.15 -9.93 2.62
C PRO A 114 12.40 -9.31 1.98
N ARG A 115 12.61 -8.03 2.24
CA ARG A 115 13.80 -7.31 1.78
C ARG A 115 15.07 -7.86 2.41
N LYS A 116 16.07 -8.17 1.61
CA LYS A 116 17.37 -8.70 2.03
C LYS A 116 18.49 -7.89 1.42
N ASP A 117 19.67 -8.02 1.98
CA ASP A 117 20.93 -7.46 1.49
C ASP A 117 20.80 -5.96 1.16
N GLU A 118 21.17 -5.54 -0.02
CA GLU A 118 21.15 -4.16 -0.48
C GLU A 118 19.76 -3.52 -0.54
N TYR A 119 18.69 -4.33 -0.49
CA TYR A 119 17.30 -3.83 -0.40
C TYR A 119 16.87 -3.52 1.03
N LYS A 120 17.68 -3.83 2.03
CA LYS A 120 17.44 -3.35 3.40
C LYS A 120 17.49 -1.83 3.45
N GLU A 121 18.30 -1.21 2.60
CA GLU A 121 18.36 0.23 2.45
C GLU A 121 17.18 0.72 1.62
N TYR A 122 16.42 1.63 2.19
CA TYR A 122 15.17 2.15 1.61
C TYR A 122 15.31 2.71 0.18
N PRO A 123 16.37 3.46 -0.18
CA PRO A 123 16.47 4.04 -1.52
C PRO A 123 16.47 3.01 -2.66
N ASN A 124 17.10 1.85 -2.46
CA ASN A 124 17.11 0.79 -3.47
C ASN A 124 15.75 0.09 -3.58
N TRP A 125 15.14 -0.17 -2.43
CA TRP A 125 13.79 -0.73 -2.37
C TRP A 125 12.76 0.19 -3.01
N GLN A 126 12.83 1.48 -2.73
CA GLN A 126 11.89 2.46 -3.28
C GLN A 126 11.82 2.42 -4.79
N ILE A 127 12.95 2.25 -5.48
CA ILE A 127 13.01 2.17 -6.94
C ILE A 127 12.25 0.94 -7.45
N ASP A 128 12.56 -0.25 -6.94
CA ASP A 128 11.87 -1.49 -7.34
C ASP A 128 10.38 -1.42 -6.99
N GLN A 129 10.05 -0.88 -5.83
CA GLN A 129 8.67 -0.72 -5.37
C GLN A 129 7.83 0.17 -6.28
N GLU A 130 8.38 1.27 -6.78
CA GLU A 130 7.70 2.16 -7.72
C GLU A 130 7.38 1.47 -9.04
N TYR A 131 8.33 0.70 -9.59
CA TYR A 131 8.08 -0.10 -10.79
C TYR A 131 7.01 -1.18 -10.53
N LEU A 132 7.13 -1.94 -9.44
CA LEU A 132 6.15 -2.97 -9.07
C LEU A 132 4.75 -2.37 -8.88
N ARG A 133 4.65 -1.24 -8.19
CA ARG A 133 3.38 -0.53 -8.00
C ARG A 133 2.76 -0.16 -9.34
N THR A 134 3.53 0.43 -10.24
CA THR A 134 3.06 0.81 -11.57
C THR A 134 2.56 -0.40 -12.36
N ILE A 135 3.31 -1.51 -12.35
CA ILE A 135 2.94 -2.74 -13.04
C ILE A 135 1.62 -3.31 -12.47
N LEU A 136 1.52 -3.42 -11.15
CA LEU A 136 0.34 -3.97 -10.48
C LEU A 136 -0.89 -3.07 -10.67
N GLN A 137 -0.75 -1.76 -10.55
CA GLN A 137 -1.85 -0.81 -10.76
C GLN A 137 -2.35 -0.81 -12.21
N ASN A 138 -1.44 -0.88 -13.19
CA ASN A 138 -1.82 -0.98 -14.59
C ASN A 138 -2.55 -2.30 -14.88
N ALA A 139 -2.07 -3.41 -14.34
CA ALA A 139 -2.76 -4.70 -14.46
C ALA A 139 -4.14 -4.67 -13.78
N ALA A 140 -4.24 -4.11 -12.59
CA ALA A 140 -5.52 -3.97 -11.90
C ALA A 140 -6.54 -3.14 -12.69
N ASN A 141 -6.08 -2.06 -13.34
CA ASN A 141 -6.95 -1.26 -14.22
C ASN A 141 -7.50 -2.04 -15.43
N ILE A 142 -6.79 -3.08 -15.87
CA ILE A 142 -7.22 -3.94 -16.98
C ILE A 142 -8.13 -5.06 -16.48
N LEU A 143 -7.80 -5.66 -15.33
CA LEU A 143 -8.48 -6.85 -14.81
C LEU A 143 -9.83 -6.54 -14.16
N PHE A 144 -9.96 -5.38 -13.54
CA PHE A 144 -11.15 -5.04 -12.75
C PHE A 144 -11.99 -3.97 -13.45
N GLU A 145 -13.18 -4.33 -13.87
CA GLU A 145 -14.17 -3.37 -14.41
C GLU A 145 -14.70 -2.48 -13.27
N ASN A 146 -15.00 -3.10 -12.12
CA ASN A 146 -15.46 -2.37 -10.93
C ASN A 146 -14.26 -1.91 -10.10
N LYS A 147 -13.97 -0.62 -10.17
CA LYS A 147 -12.87 0.04 -9.45
C LYS A 147 -13.12 0.24 -7.95
N GLU A 148 -14.31 -0.06 -7.49
CA GLU A 148 -14.68 0.01 -6.08
C GLU A 148 -14.54 -1.34 -5.37
N ASN A 149 -14.22 -2.39 -6.13
CA ASN A 149 -13.99 -3.71 -5.58
C ASN A 149 -12.76 -3.70 -4.64
N LYS A 150 -12.88 -4.37 -3.51
CA LYS A 150 -11.78 -4.53 -2.54
C LYS A 150 -10.51 -5.06 -3.20
N GLU A 151 -10.65 -6.00 -4.14
CA GLU A 151 -9.52 -6.58 -4.85
C GLU A 151 -8.80 -5.57 -5.76
N TYR A 152 -9.53 -4.61 -6.35
CA TYR A 152 -8.94 -3.49 -7.07
C TYR A 152 -8.28 -2.49 -6.12
N LEU A 153 -8.99 -2.11 -5.06
CA LEU A 153 -8.59 -1.03 -4.16
C LEU A 153 -7.31 -1.34 -3.38
N LYS A 154 -7.00 -2.61 -3.14
CA LYS A 154 -5.73 -3.01 -2.48
C LYS A 154 -4.47 -2.52 -3.20
N TYR A 155 -4.58 -2.15 -4.49
CA TYR A 155 -3.47 -1.59 -5.28
C TYR A 155 -3.37 -0.07 -5.21
N PHE A 156 -4.40 0.63 -4.71
CA PHE A 156 -4.52 2.08 -4.77
C PHE A 156 -4.70 2.75 -3.41
N THR A 157 -5.21 2.05 -2.42
CA THR A 157 -5.51 2.60 -1.10
C THR A 157 -4.23 2.81 -0.29
N SER A 158 -4.09 3.99 0.30
CA SER A 158 -2.98 4.26 1.22
C SER A 158 -3.19 3.54 2.56
N ALA A 159 -2.09 3.29 3.27
CA ALA A 159 -2.16 2.69 4.61
C ALA A 159 -3.04 3.51 5.56
N THR A 160 -2.87 4.83 5.57
CA THR A 160 -3.68 5.74 6.39
C THR A 160 -5.15 5.69 6.02
N GLU A 161 -5.47 5.66 4.73
CA GLU A 161 -6.87 5.54 4.28
C GLU A 161 -7.48 4.21 4.71
N ALA A 162 -6.74 3.11 4.60
CA ALA A 162 -7.20 1.80 5.05
C ALA A 162 -7.48 1.78 6.56
N GLU A 163 -6.62 2.40 7.37
CA GLU A 163 -6.81 2.53 8.82
C GLU A 163 -8.04 3.39 9.16
N VAL A 164 -8.27 4.48 8.42
CA VAL A 164 -9.46 5.34 8.60
C VAL A 164 -10.74 4.59 8.27
N LEU A 165 -10.75 3.90 7.15
CA LEU A 165 -11.90 3.10 6.73
C LEU A 165 -12.20 2.01 7.76
N GLU A 166 -11.18 1.33 8.25
CA GLU A 166 -11.33 0.28 9.26
C GLU A 166 -11.76 0.85 10.63
N GLY A 167 -11.20 2.00 11.05
CA GLY A 167 -11.42 2.56 12.38
C GLY A 167 -12.73 3.31 12.54
N ILE A 168 -13.17 4.02 11.50
CA ILE A 168 -14.35 4.91 11.56
C ILE A 168 -15.59 4.25 10.96
N LEU A 169 -15.39 3.49 9.87
CA LEU A 169 -16.48 2.92 9.11
C LEU A 169 -16.55 1.41 9.38
N GLU A 170 -17.74 0.88 9.69
CA GLU A 170 -17.93 -0.56 9.66
C GLU A 170 -17.64 -1.05 8.24
N TYR A 171 -16.51 -1.73 8.09
CA TYR A 171 -16.01 -2.17 6.82
C TYR A 171 -16.85 -3.31 6.24
N LYS A 172 -17.92 -2.96 5.55
CA LYS A 172 -18.72 -3.90 4.74
C LYS A 172 -18.25 -3.95 3.26
N GLY A 173 -17.01 -3.58 3.01
CA GLY A 173 -16.40 -3.40 1.71
C GLY A 173 -16.18 -1.92 1.40
N ILE A 174 -15.01 -1.60 0.87
CA ILE A 174 -14.63 -0.23 0.44
C ILE A 174 -15.68 0.38 -0.47
N THR A 175 -16.28 -0.44 -1.34
CA THR A 175 -17.31 -0.10 -2.32
C THR A 175 -18.48 0.69 -1.73
N GLN A 176 -19.13 0.16 -0.71
CA GLN A 176 -20.29 0.82 -0.10
C GLN A 176 -19.94 2.12 0.60
N THR A 177 -18.70 2.25 1.04
CA THR A 177 -18.23 3.43 1.76
C THR A 177 -17.90 4.55 0.80
N GLN A 178 -17.23 4.25 -0.31
CA GLN A 178 -16.89 5.28 -1.32
C GLN A 178 -18.12 5.81 -2.04
N GLU A 179 -19.07 4.96 -2.43
CA GLU A 179 -20.36 5.42 -2.99
C GLU A 179 -21.08 6.36 -2.02
N LYS A 180 -21.14 6.02 -0.74
CA LYS A 180 -21.78 6.85 0.27
C LYS A 180 -21.05 8.17 0.53
N LEU A 181 -19.71 8.17 0.47
CA LEU A 181 -18.89 9.37 0.58
C LEU A 181 -19.07 10.29 -0.62
N LEU A 182 -19.06 9.74 -1.84
CA LEU A 182 -19.22 10.49 -3.09
C LEU A 182 -20.64 11.06 -3.27
N GLU A 183 -21.67 10.34 -2.82
CA GLU A 183 -23.05 10.78 -2.92
C GLU A 183 -23.49 11.76 -1.81
N ASN A 184 -22.61 12.20 -0.90
CA ASN A 184 -22.96 12.95 0.32
C ASN A 184 -24.09 12.32 1.16
N LYS A 185 -24.43 11.06 0.90
CA LYS A 185 -25.43 10.28 1.62
C LYS A 185 -24.80 9.51 2.78
N ILE A 186 -23.77 10.07 3.38
CA ILE A 186 -22.93 9.42 4.41
C ILE A 186 -23.78 8.81 5.55
N VAL A 187 -25.05 9.16 5.64
CA VAL A 187 -25.61 9.18 6.97
C VAL A 187 -26.88 8.39 7.20
N GLU A 188 -27.64 8.05 6.19
CA GLU A 188 -28.94 7.45 6.46
C GLU A 188 -28.96 5.93 6.65
N ASN A 189 -27.93 5.21 6.21
CA ASN A 189 -27.91 3.74 6.28
C ASN A 189 -26.61 3.08 6.77
N SER A 190 -25.62 3.85 7.22
CA SER A 190 -24.45 3.27 7.87
C SER A 190 -24.70 3.11 9.37
N LYS A 191 -24.33 1.95 9.93
CA LYS A 191 -24.24 1.76 11.37
C LYS A 191 -23.05 2.50 11.99
N ILE A 192 -22.71 3.68 11.47
CA ILE A 192 -21.77 4.56 12.15
C ILE A 192 -22.51 5.07 13.37
N ASP A 193 -22.01 4.75 14.52
CA ASP A 193 -22.50 5.35 15.75
C ASP A 193 -22.03 6.79 15.79
N LYS A 194 -22.86 7.69 15.21
CA LYS A 194 -22.55 9.11 15.03
C LYS A 194 -22.25 9.83 16.35
N GLU A 195 -22.68 9.27 17.45
CA GLU A 195 -22.44 9.84 18.79
C GLU A 195 -20.96 9.82 19.16
N TYR A 196 -20.14 8.99 18.49
CA TYR A 196 -18.73 8.77 18.82
C TYR A 196 -17.73 9.21 17.75
N VAL A 197 -18.20 9.81 16.64
CA VAL A 197 -17.31 10.33 15.58
C VAL A 197 -17.25 11.85 15.66
N TYR A 198 -16.09 12.39 16.04
CA TYR A 198 -15.84 13.81 16.15
C TYR A 198 -14.79 14.25 15.14
N GLY A 199 -15.09 15.27 14.33
CA GLY A 199 -14.16 15.86 13.36
C GLY A 199 -13.70 17.26 13.83
N TYR A 200 -12.38 17.48 13.85
CA TYR A 200 -11.79 18.79 14.03
C TYR A 200 -10.98 19.16 12.79
N ILE A 201 -11.37 20.25 12.10
CA ILE A 201 -10.70 20.75 10.91
C ILE A 201 -9.96 22.04 11.27
N ARG A 202 -8.63 22.03 11.12
CA ARG A 202 -7.79 23.21 11.27
C ARG A 202 -7.34 23.69 9.90
N THR A 203 -7.72 24.90 9.54
CA THR A 203 -7.22 25.58 8.35
C THR A 203 -6.10 26.54 8.74
N ILE A 204 -4.91 26.40 8.16
CA ILE A 204 -3.80 27.31 8.35
C ILE A 204 -3.93 28.39 7.28
N GLN A 205 -4.21 29.62 7.72
CA GLN A 205 -4.19 30.79 6.83
C GLN A 205 -2.75 31.26 6.70
N ASN A 206 -2.29 31.51 5.47
CA ASN A 206 -0.91 31.88 5.14
C ASN A 206 0.11 30.81 5.57
N PRO A 207 0.15 29.63 4.90
CA PRO A 207 1.22 28.67 5.11
C PRO A 207 2.56 29.37 4.83
N ILE A 208 3.48 29.28 5.78
CA ILE A 208 4.84 29.75 5.57
C ILE A 208 5.52 28.71 4.67
N ASP A 209 5.70 29.02 3.40
CA ASP A 209 6.29 28.12 2.37
C ASP A 209 7.61 27.48 2.80
N LYS A 210 8.30 28.05 3.79
CA LYS A 210 9.56 27.56 4.35
C LYS A 210 9.49 26.20 5.07
N TYR A 211 8.30 25.71 5.41
CA TYR A 211 8.12 24.47 6.18
C TYR A 211 7.51 23.33 5.36
N ILE A 212 7.29 23.54 4.06
CA ILE A 212 6.67 22.55 3.18
C ILE A 212 7.71 21.61 2.55
N ASP A 213 8.99 22.02 2.51
CA ASP A 213 10.08 21.31 1.82
C ASP A 213 11.17 20.73 2.74
N SER A 214 10.86 20.42 3.98
CA SER A 214 11.82 19.77 4.89
C SER A 214 11.48 18.30 5.15
#